data_dd1d423aa3ea79b88afbe415923dfa14
#
_entry.id   dd1d423aa3ea79b88afbe415923dfa14
#
_cell.length_a   1.000
_cell.length_b   1.000
_cell.length_c   1.000
_cell.angle_alpha   90.00
_cell.angle_beta   90.00
_cell.angle_gamma   90.00
#
_symmetry.space_group_name_H-M   'P 1'
#
loop_
_entity.id
_entity.type
_entity.pdbx_description
1 polymer ?
#
loop_
_entity_poly.entity_id
_entity_poly.type
_entity_poly.pdbx_seq_one_letter_code
_entity_poly.pdbx_strand_id
1 'polypeptide(L)'
;YTTPATLRAGHRYSFSVGDMPAQAQHIASGRSDWMKYLPDNAFLSQISIPGSHDACAIYGSHYEYKSGMPHERYHFKWLLSWLGNTNTTKVTKAQELSIEEQLAAGVRMFDLRPCASSASVKDLPIHHGISVLGDPARGGYTPGASGRQELSPFLLSQVLDRFVRFLEEHPGETLLVHMKYENTSTNANKRGWNKSVVSCIKSRCNGRIADFTPRMTLADARGKILFVIREDYKSDNGGEYLGAYLNWTNDKVVFETTLHGNTGEAAPIKVNDLYNIKNGASDGVSKYAAIDECIAYTYN
;
A
#
# COMPACT_ATOMS: atom_id res chain seq x y z
N TYR A 1 -5.04 29.97 3.42
CA TYR A 1 -3.79 29.60 4.09
C TYR A 1 -2.76 30.66 3.77
N THR A 2 -2.40 31.51 4.70
CA THR A 2 -1.12 32.17 4.66
C THR A 2 -0.11 31.13 5.15
N THR A 3 0.59 30.51 4.25
CA THR A 3 1.78 29.72 4.60
C THR A 3 2.68 30.60 5.44
N PRO A 4 3.11 30.13 6.62
CA PRO A 4 4.16 30.81 7.34
C PRO A 4 5.34 30.92 6.39
N ALA A 5 5.91 32.12 6.31
CA ALA A 5 6.98 32.46 5.43
C ALA A 5 8.04 31.34 5.41
N THR A 6 8.22 30.72 4.24
CA THR A 6 9.35 29.87 3.87
C THR A 6 9.80 28.88 4.94
N LEU A 7 9.26 27.66 4.88
CA LEU A 7 9.88 26.50 5.51
C LEU A 7 11.30 26.34 4.95
N ARG A 8 12.33 26.44 5.77
CA ARG A 8 13.72 26.30 5.35
C ARG A 8 14.14 24.85 5.49
N ALA A 9 14.78 24.31 4.46
CA ALA A 9 15.39 23.00 4.51
C ALA A 9 16.29 22.86 5.75
N GLY A 10 16.22 21.73 6.43
CA GLY A 10 17.02 21.43 7.61
C GLY A 10 16.48 22.00 8.95
N HIS A 11 15.36 22.71 8.95
CA HIS A 11 14.73 23.16 10.19
C HIS A 11 13.59 22.24 10.62
N ARG A 12 13.58 21.87 11.90
CA ARG A 12 12.47 21.13 12.51
C ARG A 12 11.39 22.11 12.94
N TYR A 13 10.21 21.96 12.40
CA TYR A 13 9.02 22.71 12.80
C TYR A 13 8.11 21.79 13.62
N SER A 14 7.65 22.24 14.76
CA SER A 14 6.61 21.57 15.55
C SER A 14 5.40 22.47 15.65
N PHE A 15 4.24 21.93 15.42
CA PHE A 15 2.97 22.62 15.58
C PHE A 15 2.13 21.88 16.62
N SER A 16 1.51 22.61 17.54
CA SER A 16 0.47 22.02 18.38
C SER A 16 -0.88 22.09 17.65
N VAL A 17 -1.81 21.19 18.00
CA VAL A 17 -3.17 21.25 17.45
C VAL A 17 -3.85 22.59 17.77
N GLY A 18 -3.53 23.19 18.93
CA GLY A 18 -4.04 24.50 19.34
C GLY A 18 -3.58 25.67 18.47
N ASP A 19 -2.42 25.55 17.81
CA ASP A 19 -1.86 26.60 16.94
C ASP A 19 -2.39 26.53 15.51
N MET A 20 -3.19 25.51 15.20
CA MET A 20 -3.79 25.32 13.88
C MET A 20 -5.07 26.18 13.73
N PRO A 21 -5.39 26.65 12.51
CA PRO A 21 -6.72 27.19 12.22
C PRO A 21 -7.82 26.19 12.58
N ALA A 22 -8.99 26.67 12.99
CA ALA A 22 -10.10 25.81 13.42
C ALA A 22 -10.44 24.68 12.43
N GLN A 23 -10.38 24.96 11.12
CA GLN A 23 -10.57 23.96 10.09
C GLN A 23 -9.49 22.88 10.10
N ALA A 24 -8.23 23.24 10.30
CA ALA A 24 -7.13 22.28 10.38
C ALA A 24 -7.21 21.43 11.67
N GLN A 25 -7.63 22.03 12.79
CA GLN A 25 -7.90 21.30 14.04
C GLN A 25 -9.02 20.28 13.85
N HIS A 26 -10.07 20.66 13.12
CA HIS A 26 -11.18 19.76 12.82
C HIS A 26 -10.74 18.56 11.94
N ILE A 27 -9.94 18.80 10.91
CA ILE A 27 -9.33 17.74 10.10
C ILE A 27 -8.46 16.81 10.97
N ALA A 28 -7.66 17.38 11.88
CA ALA A 28 -6.82 16.60 12.78
C ALA A 28 -7.62 15.72 13.77
N SER A 29 -8.84 16.13 14.13
CA SER A 29 -9.74 15.35 14.99
C SER A 29 -10.61 14.34 14.22
N GLY A 30 -10.99 14.65 12.99
CA GLY A 30 -11.83 13.80 12.13
C GLY A 30 -11.01 12.90 11.19
N ARG A 31 -10.15 12.04 11.75
CA ARG A 31 -9.20 11.22 10.94
C ARG A 31 -9.84 10.29 9.95
N SER A 32 -10.99 9.72 10.27
CA SER A 32 -11.67 8.74 9.41
C SER A 32 -12.31 9.36 8.16
N ASP A 33 -12.49 10.69 8.12
CA ASP A 33 -13.15 11.38 7.02
C ASP A 33 -12.54 12.76 6.72
N TRP A 34 -11.20 12.85 6.81
CA TRP A 34 -10.48 14.10 6.69
C TRP A 34 -10.47 14.71 5.30
N MET A 35 -10.55 13.89 4.26
CA MET A 35 -10.56 14.39 2.87
C MET A 35 -11.85 15.16 2.52
N LYS A 36 -12.96 14.90 3.22
CA LYS A 36 -14.23 15.62 2.97
C LYS A 36 -14.11 17.13 3.19
N TYR A 37 -13.12 17.58 3.99
CA TYR A 37 -12.87 19.01 4.25
C TYR A 37 -11.95 19.67 3.24
N LEU A 38 -11.38 18.91 2.32
CA LEU A 38 -10.55 19.43 1.24
C LEU A 38 -11.42 19.86 0.06
N PRO A 39 -11.00 20.89 -0.70
CA PRO A 39 -11.75 21.35 -1.85
C PRO A 39 -11.74 20.29 -2.97
N ASP A 40 -12.86 20.14 -3.65
CA ASP A 40 -13.07 19.17 -4.73
C ASP A 40 -12.11 19.35 -5.92
N ASN A 41 -11.69 20.58 -6.18
CA ASN A 41 -10.78 20.94 -7.26
C ASN A 41 -9.30 20.81 -6.88
N ALA A 42 -8.96 20.37 -5.67
CA ALA A 42 -7.57 20.07 -5.32
C ALA A 42 -7.07 18.90 -6.15
N PHE A 43 -5.91 19.02 -6.78
CA PHE A 43 -5.28 17.90 -7.45
C PHE A 43 -4.76 16.89 -6.43
N LEU A 44 -4.90 15.60 -6.71
CA LEU A 44 -4.37 14.55 -5.82
C LEU A 44 -2.88 14.70 -5.58
N SER A 45 -2.13 15.19 -6.57
CA SER A 45 -0.69 15.47 -6.46
C SER A 45 -0.34 16.58 -5.45
N GLN A 46 -1.31 17.40 -5.06
CA GLN A 46 -1.14 18.49 -4.08
C GLN A 46 -1.47 18.09 -2.64
N ILE A 47 -1.95 16.86 -2.44
CA ILE A 47 -2.41 16.37 -1.14
C ILE A 47 -1.34 15.45 -0.55
N SER A 48 -0.86 15.77 0.66
CA SER A 48 -0.02 14.86 1.44
C SER A 48 -0.88 13.71 1.99
N ILE A 49 -0.82 12.56 1.36
CA ILE A 49 -1.65 11.40 1.67
C ILE A 49 -0.86 10.44 2.58
N PRO A 50 -1.29 10.21 3.84
CA PRO A 50 -0.66 9.23 4.71
C PRO A 50 -0.72 7.83 4.12
N GLY A 51 0.43 7.14 4.09
CA GLY A 51 0.57 5.80 3.52
C GLY A 51 1.07 4.76 4.52
N SER A 52 0.74 3.51 4.27
CA SER A 52 1.15 2.35 5.03
C SER A 52 1.92 1.37 4.14
N HIS A 53 3.20 1.14 4.47
CA HIS A 53 4.05 0.16 3.81
C HIS A 53 3.73 -1.25 4.30
N ASP A 54 3.63 -2.23 3.38
CA ASP A 54 3.22 -3.61 3.73
C ASP A 54 1.98 -3.62 4.65
N ALA A 55 0.93 -2.94 4.23
CA ALA A 55 -0.21 -2.57 5.06
C ALA A 55 -0.90 -3.74 5.78
N CYS A 56 -0.84 -4.94 5.23
CA CYS A 56 -1.39 -6.16 5.83
C CYS A 56 -0.40 -6.92 6.72
N ALA A 57 0.85 -6.48 6.85
CA ALA A 57 1.86 -7.13 7.67
C ALA A 57 1.69 -6.80 9.16
N ILE A 58 0.51 -7.01 9.70
CA ILE A 58 0.06 -6.64 11.04
C ILE A 58 0.58 -7.62 12.08
N TYR A 59 0.39 -8.88 11.79
CA TYR A 59 0.88 -9.97 12.61
C TYR A 59 1.94 -10.70 11.80
N GLY A 60 3.19 -10.48 12.05
CA GLY A 60 4.22 -11.23 11.38
C GLY A 60 3.81 -12.68 11.26
N SER A 61 3.34 -13.09 10.11
CA SER A 61 2.70 -14.37 9.96
C SER A 61 3.73 -15.46 9.91
N HIS A 62 3.58 -16.36 10.82
CA HIS A 62 4.08 -17.70 10.64
C HIS A 62 2.89 -18.54 10.14
N TYR A 63 2.64 -18.51 8.84
CA TYR A 63 1.62 -19.35 8.26
C TYR A 63 2.22 -20.68 7.83
N GLU A 64 1.84 -21.75 8.52
CA GLU A 64 2.01 -23.10 8.00
C GLU A 64 0.82 -23.42 7.12
N TYR A 65 1.08 -23.62 5.86
CA TYR A 65 0.08 -24.12 4.93
C TYR A 65 -0.42 -25.48 5.35
N LYS A 66 -1.75 -25.66 5.38
CA LYS A 66 -2.33 -27.00 5.34
C LYS A 66 -1.98 -27.64 4.01
N SER A 67 -1.59 -28.91 4.05
CA SER A 67 -1.35 -29.74 2.88
C SER A 67 -2.48 -29.58 1.86
N GLY A 68 -2.12 -29.33 0.60
CA GLY A 68 -3.06 -29.12 -0.51
C GLY A 68 -3.26 -27.66 -0.94
N MET A 69 -2.63 -26.68 -0.29
CA MET A 69 -2.62 -25.32 -0.81
C MET A 69 -1.52 -25.13 -1.87
N PRO A 70 -1.76 -24.34 -2.95
CA PRO A 70 -0.85 -24.26 -4.08
C PRO A 70 0.54 -23.66 -3.79
N HIS A 71 0.79 -23.24 -2.56
CA HIS A 71 2.04 -22.61 -2.12
C HIS A 71 3.02 -23.57 -1.42
N GLU A 72 2.79 -24.88 -1.46
CA GLU A 72 3.65 -25.87 -0.81
C GLU A 72 5.10 -25.92 -1.29
N ARG A 73 5.46 -25.16 -2.33
CA ARG A 73 6.78 -25.17 -2.94
C ARG A 73 7.81 -24.23 -2.32
N TYR A 74 7.57 -23.66 -1.17
CA TYR A 74 8.61 -22.93 -0.50
C TYR A 74 9.63 -23.90 0.13
N HIS A 75 10.68 -24.17 -0.60
CA HIS A 75 11.80 -25.04 -0.20
C HIS A 75 12.58 -24.57 1.03
N PHE A 76 12.16 -23.48 1.65
CA PHE A 76 12.76 -22.90 2.85
C PHE A 76 12.08 -23.33 4.15
N LYS A 77 11.10 -24.21 4.10
CA LYS A 77 10.33 -24.67 5.28
C LYS A 77 11.24 -25.19 6.40
N TRP A 78 12.29 -25.94 6.06
CA TRP A 78 13.23 -26.52 7.02
C TRP A 78 14.17 -25.49 7.64
N LEU A 79 14.66 -24.49 6.86
CA LEU A 79 15.57 -23.47 7.36
C LEU A 79 14.85 -22.50 8.31
N LEU A 80 13.62 -22.12 8.00
CA LEU A 80 12.80 -21.23 8.83
C LEU A 80 12.32 -21.94 10.10
N SER A 81 12.05 -23.24 10.06
CA SER A 81 11.72 -24.03 11.28
C SER A 81 12.94 -24.24 12.17
N TRP A 82 14.14 -24.29 11.61
CA TRP A 82 15.39 -24.40 12.34
C TRP A 82 15.80 -23.08 13.02
N LEU A 83 15.50 -21.93 12.41
CA LEU A 83 15.77 -20.60 12.96
C LEU A 83 14.82 -20.20 14.12
N GLY A 84 13.85 -21.03 14.42
CA GLY A 84 12.90 -20.84 15.53
C GLY A 84 11.77 -19.84 15.22
N ASN A 85 10.54 -20.24 15.53
CA ASN A 85 9.29 -19.53 15.20
C ASN A 85 9.20 -18.07 15.66
N THR A 86 9.97 -17.67 16.65
CA THR A 86 9.92 -16.33 17.26
C THR A 86 10.57 -15.23 16.43
N ASN A 87 11.50 -15.58 15.55
CA ASN A 87 12.25 -14.58 14.76
C ASN A 87 11.54 -14.19 13.47
N THR A 88 10.79 -15.09 12.85
CA THR A 88 10.07 -14.79 11.59
C THR A 88 8.93 -13.81 11.83
N THR A 89 8.21 -13.93 12.94
CA THR A 89 7.15 -12.97 13.30
C THR A 89 7.68 -11.56 13.46
N LYS A 90 8.84 -11.39 14.09
CA LYS A 90 9.47 -10.07 14.29
C LYS A 90 9.96 -9.44 12.97
N VAL A 91 10.39 -10.28 12.02
CA VAL A 91 10.94 -9.80 10.73
C VAL A 91 9.82 -9.50 9.72
N THR A 92 8.68 -10.18 9.82
CA THR A 92 7.59 -10.02 8.86
C THR A 92 6.54 -9.00 9.28
N LYS A 93 6.44 -8.66 10.57
CA LYS A 93 5.51 -7.65 11.06
C LYS A 93 6.04 -6.24 10.72
N ALA A 94 5.24 -5.47 9.99
CA ALA A 94 5.55 -4.10 9.61
C ALA A 94 4.57 -3.08 10.21
N GLN A 95 3.37 -3.53 10.62
CA GLN A 95 2.30 -2.67 11.11
C GLN A 95 1.78 -3.16 12.47
N GLU A 96 1.29 -2.21 13.28
CA GLU A 96 0.62 -2.48 14.56
C GLU A 96 -0.91 -2.47 14.42
N LEU A 97 -1.44 -1.62 13.54
CA LEU A 97 -2.87 -1.38 13.38
C LEU A 97 -3.47 -2.30 12.32
N SER A 98 -4.67 -2.80 12.55
CA SER A 98 -5.50 -3.47 11.54
C SER A 98 -5.81 -2.53 10.36
N ILE A 99 -6.27 -3.08 9.24
CA ILE A 99 -6.67 -2.26 8.08
C ILE A 99 -7.75 -1.25 8.47
N GLU A 100 -8.73 -1.65 9.29
CA GLU A 100 -9.79 -0.78 9.78
C GLU A 100 -9.25 0.33 10.70
N GLU A 101 -8.33 -0.02 11.58
CA GLU A 101 -7.68 0.96 12.46
C GLU A 101 -6.78 1.93 11.68
N GLN A 102 -6.08 1.45 10.63
CA GLN A 102 -5.30 2.30 9.73
C GLN A 102 -6.21 3.30 8.99
N LEU A 103 -7.35 2.85 8.46
CA LEU A 103 -8.35 3.70 7.83
C LEU A 103 -8.91 4.74 8.81
N ALA A 104 -9.27 4.31 10.03
CA ALA A 104 -9.74 5.19 11.10
C ALA A 104 -8.67 6.19 11.56
N ALA A 105 -7.39 5.81 11.52
CA ALA A 105 -6.26 6.68 11.81
C ALA A 105 -5.96 7.71 10.71
N GLY A 106 -6.62 7.62 9.54
CA GLY A 106 -6.46 8.56 8.43
C GLY A 106 -5.53 8.08 7.31
N VAL A 107 -5.06 6.85 7.34
CA VAL A 107 -4.28 6.27 6.23
C VAL A 107 -5.17 6.15 5.00
N ARG A 108 -4.65 6.58 3.84
CA ARG A 108 -5.35 6.54 2.55
C ARG A 108 -4.53 5.95 1.41
N MET A 109 -3.25 5.65 1.65
CA MET A 109 -2.42 4.89 0.72
C MET A 109 -2.00 3.57 1.37
N PHE A 110 -2.18 2.46 0.64
CA PHE A 110 -1.91 1.11 1.14
C PHE A 110 -1.01 0.37 0.15
N ASP A 111 0.14 -0.11 0.64
CA ASP A 111 1.04 -1.00 -0.11
C ASP A 111 0.59 -2.44 0.11
N LEU A 112 0.06 -3.07 -0.92
CA LEU A 112 -0.41 -4.45 -0.93
C LEU A 112 0.47 -5.32 -1.83
N ARG A 113 0.81 -6.50 -1.37
CA ARG A 113 1.66 -7.43 -2.10
C ARG A 113 0.99 -8.78 -2.28
N PRO A 114 -0.06 -8.86 -3.10
CA PRO A 114 -0.70 -10.12 -3.42
C PRO A 114 0.26 -11.02 -4.20
N CYS A 115 0.24 -12.30 -3.93
CA CYS A 115 1.07 -13.28 -4.63
C CYS A 115 0.22 -14.42 -5.17
N ALA A 116 0.58 -14.93 -6.36
CA ALA A 116 0.01 -16.13 -6.92
C ALA A 116 1.07 -17.21 -7.04
N SER A 117 0.74 -18.41 -6.58
CA SER A 117 1.60 -19.58 -6.76
C SER A 117 1.38 -20.28 -8.10
N SER A 118 0.22 -20.09 -8.72
CA SER A 118 -0.13 -20.66 -10.01
C SER A 118 -1.09 -19.77 -10.78
N ALA A 119 -1.16 -19.94 -12.09
CA ALA A 119 -2.08 -19.22 -12.97
C ALA A 119 -3.57 -19.49 -12.70
N SER A 120 -3.89 -20.46 -11.86
CA SER A 120 -5.26 -20.87 -11.53
C SER A 120 -5.78 -20.37 -10.18
N VAL A 121 -5.00 -19.57 -9.46
CA VAL A 121 -5.42 -19.05 -8.15
C VAL A 121 -6.49 -17.98 -8.35
N LYS A 122 -7.70 -18.24 -7.86
CA LYS A 122 -8.84 -17.32 -7.97
C LYS A 122 -8.76 -16.15 -6.98
N ASP A 123 -8.08 -16.35 -5.87
CA ASP A 123 -7.91 -15.35 -4.82
C ASP A 123 -6.46 -15.33 -4.36
N LEU A 124 -5.93 -14.14 -4.17
CA LEU A 124 -4.52 -13.90 -4.00
C LEU A 124 -4.19 -13.65 -2.52
N PRO A 125 -3.46 -14.53 -1.85
CA PRO A 125 -2.97 -14.24 -0.51
C PRO A 125 -1.96 -13.07 -0.55
N ILE A 126 -2.03 -12.22 0.47
CA ILE A 126 -1.09 -11.12 0.66
C ILE A 126 0.20 -11.66 1.30
N HIS A 127 1.33 -11.18 0.82
CA HIS A 127 2.66 -11.59 1.26
C HIS A 127 3.47 -10.40 1.80
N HIS A 128 4.47 -10.74 2.61
CA HIS A 128 5.64 -9.90 2.88
C HIS A 128 6.89 -10.76 2.61
N GLY A 129 7.58 -10.48 1.52
CA GLY A 129 8.64 -11.35 1.02
C GLY A 129 8.14 -12.77 0.74
N ILE A 130 8.76 -13.75 1.37
CA ILE A 130 8.38 -15.17 1.26
C ILE A 130 7.22 -15.58 2.17
N SER A 131 6.80 -14.71 3.09
CA SER A 131 5.82 -15.04 4.11
C SER A 131 4.41 -14.65 3.68
N VAL A 132 3.48 -15.60 3.75
CA VAL A 132 2.05 -15.32 3.62
C VAL A 132 1.56 -14.65 4.90
N LEU A 133 0.78 -13.61 4.76
CA LEU A 133 0.21 -12.90 5.89
C LEU A 133 -1.10 -13.53 6.35
N GLY A 134 -1.27 -13.65 7.66
CA GLY A 134 -2.50 -14.14 8.28
C GLY A 134 -3.48 -13.00 8.58
N ASP A 135 -4.77 -13.26 8.37
CA ASP A 135 -5.84 -12.33 8.72
C ASP A 135 -6.27 -12.54 10.19
N PRO A 136 -6.02 -11.58 11.09
CA PRO A 136 -6.37 -11.71 12.49
C PRO A 136 -7.89 -11.76 12.74
N ALA A 137 -8.68 -11.21 11.82
CA ALA A 137 -10.14 -11.24 11.93
C ALA A 137 -10.74 -12.62 11.60
N ARG A 138 -9.94 -13.56 11.08
CA ARG A 138 -10.41 -14.84 10.54
C ARG A 138 -9.79 -16.07 11.20
N GLY A 139 -9.20 -15.97 12.33
CA GLY A 139 -8.62 -17.15 12.95
C GLY A 139 -8.25 -16.94 14.40
N GLY A 140 -8.05 -18.03 15.14
CA GLY A 140 -7.84 -18.08 16.57
C GLY A 140 -6.60 -17.35 17.09
N TYR A 141 -6.42 -16.09 16.74
CA TYR A 141 -5.36 -15.25 17.27
C TYR A 141 -5.65 -14.96 18.75
N THR A 142 -4.73 -15.37 19.60
CA THR A 142 -4.70 -14.96 21.00
C THR A 142 -3.44 -14.13 21.23
N PRO A 143 -3.56 -12.82 21.51
CA PRO A 143 -2.40 -11.99 21.79
C PRO A 143 -1.57 -12.58 22.94
N GLY A 144 -0.26 -12.74 22.71
CA GLY A 144 0.67 -13.23 23.73
C GLY A 144 0.72 -14.76 23.93
N ALA A 145 -0.05 -15.54 23.19
CA ALA A 145 0.08 -17.00 23.22
C ALA A 145 1.39 -17.45 22.57
N SER A 146 2.21 -18.19 23.30
CA SER A 146 3.37 -18.89 22.76
C SER A 146 2.89 -20.20 22.12
N GLY A 147 2.64 -20.20 20.83
CA GLY A 147 2.20 -21.38 20.09
C GLY A 147 1.93 -21.09 18.63
N ARG A 148 1.93 -22.12 17.80
CA ARG A 148 1.54 -22.03 16.41
C ARG A 148 0.06 -21.68 16.33
N GLN A 149 -0.26 -20.52 15.79
CA GLN A 149 -1.64 -20.14 15.52
C GLN A 149 -1.90 -20.32 14.03
N GLU A 150 -2.88 -21.14 13.70
CA GLU A 150 -3.37 -21.28 12.34
C GLU A 150 -4.26 -20.08 11.99
N LEU A 151 -3.68 -19.04 11.42
CA LEU A 151 -4.43 -17.93 10.85
C LEU A 151 -4.89 -18.31 9.43
N SER A 152 -6.06 -17.86 9.04
CA SER A 152 -6.45 -17.90 7.63
C SER A 152 -5.61 -16.88 6.84
N PRO A 153 -5.23 -17.18 5.58
CA PRO A 153 -4.48 -16.23 4.77
C PRO A 153 -5.26 -14.92 4.60
N PHE A 154 -4.55 -13.82 4.62
CA PHE A 154 -5.09 -12.51 4.27
C PHE A 154 -5.24 -12.48 2.74
N LEU A 155 -6.46 -12.43 2.24
CA LEU A 155 -6.75 -12.50 0.81
C LEU A 155 -7.00 -11.11 0.23
N LEU A 156 -6.54 -10.86 -1.00
CA LEU A 156 -6.75 -9.59 -1.70
C LEU A 156 -8.24 -9.21 -1.74
N SER A 157 -9.12 -10.16 -2.07
CA SER A 157 -10.56 -9.91 -2.12
C SER A 157 -11.11 -9.34 -0.82
N GLN A 158 -10.65 -9.86 0.32
CA GLN A 158 -11.10 -9.44 1.64
C GLN A 158 -10.61 -8.03 2.02
N VAL A 159 -9.39 -7.68 1.61
CA VAL A 159 -8.87 -6.33 1.80
C VAL A 159 -9.67 -5.34 0.97
N LEU A 160 -9.94 -5.69 -0.31
CA LEU A 160 -10.75 -4.85 -1.19
C LEU A 160 -12.18 -4.68 -0.69
N ASP A 161 -12.81 -5.73 -0.15
CA ASP A 161 -14.14 -5.65 0.45
C ASP A 161 -14.17 -4.66 1.66
N ARG A 162 -13.09 -4.62 2.46
CA ARG A 162 -12.95 -3.66 3.56
C ARG A 162 -12.81 -2.23 3.05
N PHE A 163 -12.04 -2.02 2.00
CA PHE A 163 -11.88 -0.71 1.37
C PHE A 163 -13.18 -0.20 0.74
N VAL A 164 -13.91 -1.07 0.04
CA VAL A 164 -15.21 -0.73 -0.54
C VAL A 164 -16.19 -0.33 0.55
N ARG A 165 -16.32 -1.11 1.62
CA ARG A 165 -17.17 -0.79 2.77
C ARG A 165 -16.81 0.56 3.38
N PHE A 166 -15.51 0.80 3.60
CA PHE A 166 -15.05 2.09 4.11
C PHE A 166 -15.50 3.26 3.22
N LEU A 167 -15.36 3.14 1.90
CA LEU A 167 -15.78 4.19 0.98
C LEU A 167 -17.31 4.33 0.87
N GLU A 168 -18.07 3.32 1.21
CA GLU A 168 -19.54 3.42 1.35
C GLU A 168 -19.93 4.24 2.58
N GLU A 169 -19.23 4.03 3.68
CA GLU A 169 -19.42 4.77 4.93
C GLU A 169 -18.85 6.19 4.87
N HIS A 170 -17.80 6.40 4.05
CA HIS A 170 -17.06 7.65 3.92
C HIS A 170 -16.93 8.09 2.44
N PRO A 171 -18.03 8.48 1.76
CA PRO A 171 -18.02 8.76 0.32
C PRO A 171 -17.20 10.00 -0.08
N GLY A 172 -16.83 10.85 0.88
CA GLY A 172 -15.93 11.99 0.68
C GLY A 172 -14.45 11.61 0.58
N GLU A 173 -14.11 10.36 0.90
CA GLU A 173 -12.72 9.88 0.89
C GLU A 173 -12.35 9.21 -0.44
N THR A 174 -11.05 9.04 -0.65
CA THR A 174 -10.49 8.19 -1.72
C THR A 174 -9.35 7.35 -1.16
N LEU A 175 -9.09 6.22 -1.77
CA LEU A 175 -7.96 5.36 -1.39
C LEU A 175 -7.00 5.20 -2.58
N LEU A 176 -5.70 5.21 -2.30
CA LEU A 176 -4.64 4.82 -3.21
C LEU A 176 -4.17 3.42 -2.81
N VAL A 177 -4.18 2.49 -3.75
CA VAL A 177 -3.74 1.13 -3.50
C VAL A 177 -2.58 0.80 -4.43
N HIS A 178 -1.38 0.88 -3.85
CA HIS A 178 -0.18 0.45 -4.54
C HIS A 178 -0.07 -1.06 -4.49
N MET A 179 0.19 -1.69 -5.62
CA MET A 179 0.36 -3.14 -5.70
C MET A 179 1.67 -3.53 -6.37
N LYS A 180 2.28 -4.56 -5.81
CA LYS A 180 3.50 -5.18 -6.30
C LYS A 180 3.34 -6.69 -6.30
N TYR A 181 3.82 -7.33 -7.35
CA TYR A 181 4.00 -8.78 -7.35
C TYR A 181 5.16 -9.19 -6.45
N GLU A 182 4.85 -9.85 -5.35
CA GLU A 182 5.85 -10.31 -4.39
C GLU A 182 6.21 -11.76 -4.66
N ASN A 183 6.93 -12.02 -5.73
CA ASN A 183 7.36 -13.37 -6.04
C ASN A 183 8.86 -13.57 -5.84
N THR A 184 9.15 -14.63 -5.14
CA THR A 184 10.52 -15.05 -4.88
C THR A 184 10.99 -16.19 -5.78
N SER A 185 10.13 -16.83 -6.58
CA SER A 185 10.52 -18.12 -7.10
C SER A 185 10.48 -18.36 -8.61
N THR A 186 9.67 -17.71 -9.42
CA THR A 186 9.72 -17.90 -10.89
C THR A 186 8.89 -16.88 -11.68
N ASN A 187 9.38 -16.46 -12.85
CA ASN A 187 8.67 -15.65 -13.85
C ASN A 187 7.42 -16.35 -14.44
N ALA A 188 7.25 -17.65 -14.22
CA ALA A 188 6.17 -18.44 -14.82
C ALA A 188 4.76 -18.02 -14.35
N ASN A 189 4.66 -17.40 -13.20
CA ASN A 189 3.37 -17.09 -12.58
C ASN A 189 2.93 -15.63 -12.75
N LYS A 190 3.77 -14.76 -13.31
CA LYS A 190 3.47 -13.31 -13.41
C LYS A 190 2.23 -13.03 -14.29
N ARG A 191 2.10 -13.72 -15.41
CA ARG A 191 0.92 -13.58 -16.30
C ARG A 191 -0.37 -14.04 -15.61
N GLY A 192 -0.33 -15.14 -14.86
CA GLY A 192 -1.47 -15.60 -14.06
C GLY A 192 -1.83 -14.61 -12.96
N TRP A 193 -0.82 -13.97 -12.35
CA TRP A 193 -1.01 -12.95 -11.34
C TRP A 193 -1.76 -11.73 -11.90
N ASN A 194 -1.34 -11.17 -13.04
CA ASN A 194 -2.00 -10.04 -13.68
C ASN A 194 -3.49 -10.30 -13.88
N LYS A 195 -3.84 -11.43 -14.50
CA LYS A 195 -5.23 -11.83 -14.74
C LYS A 195 -6.03 -11.96 -13.45
N SER A 196 -5.44 -12.57 -12.42
CA SER A 196 -6.10 -12.78 -11.14
C SER A 196 -6.32 -11.46 -10.39
N VAL A 197 -5.35 -10.55 -10.39
CA VAL A 197 -5.48 -9.21 -9.81
C VAL A 197 -6.56 -8.41 -10.54
N VAL A 198 -6.52 -8.36 -11.88
CA VAL A 198 -7.53 -7.67 -12.69
C VAL A 198 -8.93 -8.22 -12.39
N SER A 199 -9.10 -9.55 -12.38
CA SER A 199 -10.37 -10.19 -12.07
C SER A 199 -10.86 -9.86 -10.66
N CYS A 200 -9.97 -9.89 -9.68
CA CYS A 200 -10.30 -9.57 -8.29
C CYS A 200 -10.75 -8.11 -8.15
N ILE A 201 -9.99 -7.16 -8.70
CA ILE A 201 -10.34 -5.73 -8.66
C ILE A 201 -11.70 -5.49 -9.31
N LYS A 202 -11.92 -6.00 -10.52
CA LYS A 202 -13.19 -5.83 -11.23
C LYS A 202 -14.39 -6.42 -10.47
N SER A 203 -14.19 -7.58 -9.85
CA SER A 203 -15.30 -8.23 -9.14
C SER A 203 -15.62 -7.57 -7.80
N ARG A 204 -14.63 -6.99 -7.10
CA ARG A 204 -14.81 -6.43 -5.77
C ARG A 204 -15.04 -4.92 -5.76
N CYS A 205 -14.44 -4.20 -6.73
CA CYS A 205 -14.44 -2.75 -6.77
C CYS A 205 -15.26 -2.18 -7.93
N ASN A 206 -16.22 -2.94 -8.46
CA ASN A 206 -17.05 -2.49 -9.57
C ASN A 206 -17.70 -1.13 -9.29
N GLY A 207 -17.55 -0.17 -10.22
CA GLY A 207 -18.06 1.20 -10.08
C GLY A 207 -17.26 2.10 -9.12
N ARG A 208 -16.22 1.57 -8.45
CA ARG A 208 -15.38 2.32 -7.51
C ARG A 208 -13.92 2.36 -7.89
N ILE A 209 -13.59 2.14 -9.16
CA ILE A 209 -12.23 2.27 -9.67
C ILE A 209 -12.08 3.68 -10.23
N ALA A 210 -11.03 4.39 -9.81
CA ALA A 210 -10.71 5.70 -10.34
C ALA A 210 -9.81 5.54 -11.57
N ASP A 211 -10.17 6.19 -12.68
CA ASP A 211 -9.33 6.26 -13.86
C ASP A 211 -8.29 7.36 -13.67
N PHE A 212 -7.02 6.97 -13.72
CA PHE A 212 -5.93 7.89 -13.51
C PHE A 212 -5.76 8.87 -14.68
N THR A 213 -5.63 10.16 -14.35
CA THR A 213 -5.13 11.21 -15.23
C THR A 213 -4.09 12.05 -14.49
N PRO A 214 -3.11 12.66 -15.18
CA PRO A 214 -2.07 13.50 -14.54
C PRO A 214 -2.63 14.68 -13.74
N ARG A 215 -3.85 15.13 -14.09
CA ARG A 215 -4.54 16.27 -13.45
C ARG A 215 -5.78 15.83 -12.67
N MET A 216 -5.81 14.58 -12.21
CA MET A 216 -6.92 14.07 -11.41
C MET A 216 -7.15 14.93 -10.18
N THR A 217 -8.37 15.39 -10.00
CA THR A 217 -8.81 16.14 -8.83
C THR A 217 -9.35 15.21 -7.75
N LEU A 218 -9.54 15.75 -6.56
CA LEU A 218 -10.18 15.01 -5.49
C LEU A 218 -11.63 14.65 -5.83
N ALA A 219 -12.36 15.52 -6.56
CA ALA A 219 -13.72 15.22 -7.04
C ALA A 219 -13.77 13.99 -7.95
N ASP A 220 -12.76 13.81 -8.82
CA ASP A 220 -12.68 12.65 -9.73
C ASP A 220 -12.48 11.34 -8.96
N ALA A 221 -11.82 11.42 -7.79
CA ALA A 221 -11.39 10.28 -7.00
C ALA A 221 -12.31 9.93 -5.83
N ARG A 222 -13.17 10.87 -5.34
CA ARG A 222 -14.04 10.62 -4.18
C ARG A 222 -14.90 9.37 -4.35
N GLY A 223 -14.98 8.57 -3.28
CA GLY A 223 -15.72 7.31 -3.24
C GLY A 223 -15.09 6.19 -4.07
N LYS A 224 -13.90 6.39 -4.61
CA LYS A 224 -13.22 5.43 -5.49
C LYS A 224 -11.83 5.06 -4.97
N ILE A 225 -11.29 3.99 -5.55
CA ILE A 225 -9.94 3.49 -5.31
C ILE A 225 -9.10 3.75 -6.55
N LEU A 226 -7.99 4.45 -6.38
CA LEU A 226 -6.95 4.59 -7.40
C LEU A 226 -5.92 3.47 -7.20
N PHE A 227 -5.94 2.49 -8.08
CA PHE A 227 -4.90 1.46 -8.11
C PHE A 227 -3.65 1.97 -8.80
N VAL A 228 -2.49 1.72 -8.21
CA VAL A 228 -1.16 2.03 -8.74
C VAL A 228 -0.36 0.73 -8.74
N ILE A 229 -0.26 0.09 -9.89
CA ILE A 229 0.30 -1.26 -10.01
C ILE A 229 1.65 -1.21 -10.72
N ARG A 230 2.66 -1.87 -10.14
CA ARG A 230 4.03 -1.91 -10.71
C ARG A 230 4.16 -2.81 -11.95
N GLU A 231 3.31 -3.80 -12.09
CA GLU A 231 3.30 -4.71 -13.22
C GLU A 231 2.49 -4.12 -14.37
N ASP A 232 3.01 -4.21 -15.59
CA ASP A 232 2.25 -3.86 -16.78
C ASP A 232 1.25 -5.00 -17.09
N TYR A 233 -0.01 -4.74 -16.81
CA TYR A 233 -1.12 -5.68 -16.98
C TYR A 233 -2.10 -5.27 -18.08
N LYS A 234 -1.77 -4.26 -18.88
CA LYS A 234 -2.66 -3.67 -19.89
C LYS A 234 -3.18 -4.72 -20.87
N SER A 235 -2.31 -5.61 -21.34
CA SER A 235 -2.69 -6.70 -22.23
C SER A 235 -3.62 -7.75 -21.58
N ASP A 236 -3.55 -7.91 -20.28
CA ASP A 236 -4.39 -8.84 -19.53
C ASP A 236 -5.77 -8.25 -19.17
N ASN A 237 -5.97 -6.96 -19.48
CA ASN A 237 -7.21 -6.20 -19.23
C ASN A 237 -7.82 -5.57 -20.50
N GLY A 238 -7.64 -6.20 -21.64
CA GLY A 238 -8.26 -5.72 -22.88
C GLY A 238 -7.68 -4.41 -23.44
N GLY A 239 -6.47 -4.07 -23.06
CA GLY A 239 -5.79 -2.85 -23.54
C GLY A 239 -5.93 -1.63 -22.63
N GLU A 240 -6.47 -1.78 -21.42
CA GLU A 240 -6.70 -0.68 -20.47
C GLU A 240 -6.05 -0.97 -19.11
N TYR A 241 -5.73 0.09 -18.37
CA TYR A 241 -5.37 0.00 -16.96
C TYR A 241 -6.59 0.17 -16.05
N LEU A 242 -6.58 -0.46 -14.89
CA LEU A 242 -7.49 -0.20 -13.78
C LEU A 242 -6.81 0.79 -12.82
N GLY A 243 -6.93 2.09 -13.09
CA GLY A 243 -6.17 3.13 -12.41
C GLY A 243 -4.88 3.48 -13.15
N ALA A 244 -3.72 3.23 -12.57
CA ALA A 244 -2.43 3.57 -13.14
C ALA A 244 -1.44 2.40 -13.14
N TYR A 245 -0.57 2.38 -14.14
CA TYR A 245 0.65 1.60 -14.17
C TYR A 245 1.83 2.47 -13.71
N LEU A 246 2.57 1.98 -12.74
CA LEU A 246 3.79 2.59 -12.26
C LEU A 246 5.00 1.88 -12.85
N ASN A 247 5.69 2.56 -13.77
CA ASN A 247 6.91 2.04 -14.37
C ASN A 247 8.06 2.04 -13.35
N TRP A 248 8.16 0.96 -12.55
CA TRP A 248 9.19 0.85 -11.52
C TRP A 248 10.52 0.44 -12.12
N THR A 249 11.49 1.36 -12.13
CA THR A 249 12.76 1.20 -12.86
C THR A 249 13.92 0.78 -11.95
N ASN A 250 13.92 1.20 -10.69
CA ASN A 250 15.01 0.97 -9.77
C ASN A 250 14.53 0.60 -8.37
N ASP A 251 15.29 -0.24 -7.69
CA ASP A 251 15.09 -0.58 -6.28
C ASP A 251 16.18 0.06 -5.40
N LYS A 252 15.85 0.32 -4.15
CA LYS A 252 16.78 0.74 -3.08
C LYS A 252 17.44 2.11 -3.29
N VAL A 253 16.88 2.96 -4.11
CA VAL A 253 17.39 4.29 -4.42
C VAL A 253 16.25 5.30 -4.55
N VAL A 254 16.61 6.57 -4.64
CA VAL A 254 15.71 7.62 -5.11
C VAL A 254 15.78 7.66 -6.64
N PHE A 255 14.64 7.66 -7.32
CA PHE A 255 14.61 7.69 -8.77
C PHE A 255 13.36 8.42 -9.30
N GLU A 256 13.48 8.93 -10.51
CA GLU A 256 12.36 9.50 -11.27
C GLU A 256 11.77 8.44 -12.19
N THR A 257 10.46 8.46 -12.32
CA THR A 257 9.71 7.54 -13.17
C THR A 257 8.37 8.15 -13.58
N THR A 258 7.49 7.35 -14.16
CA THR A 258 6.20 7.81 -14.68
C THR A 258 5.05 6.92 -14.23
N LEU A 259 3.90 7.56 -13.99
CA LEU A 259 2.59 6.91 -13.90
C LEU A 259 1.90 7.01 -15.25
N HIS A 260 1.35 5.91 -15.72
CA HIS A 260 0.63 5.81 -16.98
C HIS A 260 -0.84 5.45 -16.74
N GLY A 261 -1.74 6.23 -17.31
CA GLY A 261 -3.18 5.95 -17.35
C GLY A 261 -3.67 5.55 -18.74
N ASN A 262 -4.98 5.57 -18.92
CA ASN A 262 -5.62 5.22 -20.19
C ASN A 262 -5.64 6.37 -21.22
N THR A 263 -5.43 7.61 -20.79
CA THR A 263 -5.45 8.80 -21.69
C THR A 263 -4.24 8.90 -22.61
N GLY A 264 -3.21 8.06 -22.42
CA GLY A 264 -1.95 8.15 -23.13
C GLY A 264 -0.97 9.19 -22.56
N GLU A 265 -1.41 10.03 -21.63
CA GLU A 265 -0.56 10.95 -20.90
C GLU A 265 0.13 10.24 -19.75
N ALA A 266 1.39 10.60 -19.49
CA ALA A 266 2.16 10.10 -18.37
C ALA A 266 2.41 11.24 -17.36
N ALA A 267 2.29 10.93 -16.06
CA ALA A 267 2.68 11.86 -15.02
C ALA A 267 4.08 11.51 -14.51
N PRO A 268 5.03 12.45 -14.51
CA PRO A 268 6.32 12.23 -13.87
C PRO A 268 6.15 12.17 -12.35
N ILE A 269 6.83 11.24 -11.72
CA ILE A 269 6.87 11.13 -10.26
C ILE A 269 8.29 10.83 -9.78
N LYS A 270 8.58 11.19 -8.55
CA LYS A 270 9.80 10.83 -7.86
C LYS A 270 9.50 9.86 -6.74
N VAL A 271 10.23 8.76 -6.71
CA VAL A 271 10.08 7.68 -5.75
C VAL A 271 11.30 7.61 -4.84
N ASN A 272 11.07 7.54 -3.54
CA ASN A 272 12.08 7.25 -2.55
C ASN A 272 11.92 5.81 -2.05
N ASP A 273 12.67 4.89 -2.65
CA ASP A 273 12.73 3.47 -2.24
C ASP A 273 13.97 3.15 -1.38
N LEU A 274 14.61 4.16 -0.80
CA LEU A 274 15.79 3.98 0.02
C LEU A 274 15.42 3.37 1.38
N TYR A 275 15.38 2.04 1.48
CA TYR A 275 15.01 1.30 2.69
C TYR A 275 16.15 0.54 3.36
N ASN A 276 17.26 0.30 2.65
CA ASN A 276 18.38 -0.48 3.16
C ASN A 276 19.38 0.40 3.91
N ILE A 277 19.01 0.81 5.12
CA ILE A 277 19.87 1.63 5.99
C ILE A 277 20.81 0.71 6.75
N LYS A 278 22.09 0.66 6.34
CA LYS A 278 23.05 -0.33 6.88
C LYS A 278 23.83 0.13 8.12
N ASN A 279 24.03 1.43 8.33
CA ASN A 279 25.02 1.93 9.30
C ASN A 279 24.56 3.11 10.18
N GLY A 280 23.35 3.08 10.68
CA GLY A 280 22.92 4.02 11.73
C GLY A 280 22.87 5.50 11.28
N ALA A 281 23.58 6.38 11.97
CA ALA A 281 23.43 7.83 11.81
C ALA A 281 23.81 8.37 10.42
N SER A 282 24.78 7.80 9.72
CA SER A 282 25.18 8.25 8.38
C SER A 282 24.10 7.95 7.33
N ASP A 283 23.48 6.78 7.43
CA ASP A 283 22.42 6.38 6.51
C ASP A 283 21.11 7.11 6.82
N GLY A 284 20.87 7.48 8.08
CA GLY A 284 19.76 8.33 8.48
C GLY A 284 19.82 9.71 7.84
N VAL A 285 21.00 10.32 7.76
CA VAL A 285 21.19 11.59 7.04
C VAL A 285 20.88 11.44 5.56
N SER A 286 21.32 10.36 4.93
CA SER A 286 21.03 10.08 3.53
C SER A 286 19.52 9.87 3.28
N LYS A 287 18.81 9.24 4.22
CA LYS A 287 17.33 9.08 4.13
C LYS A 287 16.61 10.42 4.24
N TYR A 288 17.02 11.31 5.13
CA TYR A 288 16.46 12.65 5.23
C TYR A 288 16.70 13.48 3.96
N ALA A 289 17.90 13.46 3.42
CA ALA A 289 18.21 14.12 2.16
C ALA A 289 17.34 13.59 0.99
N ALA A 290 17.13 12.28 0.95
CA ALA A 290 16.27 11.64 -0.04
C ALA A 290 14.78 12.05 0.11
N ILE A 291 14.31 12.25 1.33
CA ILE A 291 12.95 12.78 1.59
C ILE A 291 12.86 14.22 1.13
N ASP A 292 13.82 15.07 1.51
CA ASP A 292 13.86 16.48 1.11
C ASP A 292 13.91 16.62 -0.41
N GLU A 293 14.65 15.77 -1.11
CA GLU A 293 14.71 15.72 -2.56
C GLU A 293 13.35 15.38 -3.20
N CYS A 294 12.62 14.41 -2.64
CA CYS A 294 11.27 14.08 -3.11
C CYS A 294 10.28 15.20 -2.84
N ILE A 295 10.35 15.84 -1.67
CA ILE A 295 9.50 16.99 -1.34
C ILE A 295 9.78 18.15 -2.30
N ALA A 296 11.04 18.48 -2.53
CA ALA A 296 11.41 19.56 -3.47
C ALA A 296 10.90 19.32 -4.89
N TYR A 297 10.85 18.08 -5.32
CA TYR A 297 10.33 17.70 -6.65
C TYR A 297 8.85 18.03 -6.84
N THR A 298 8.06 18.01 -5.77
CA THR A 298 6.61 18.30 -5.84
C THR A 298 6.29 19.79 -5.97
N TYR A 299 7.28 20.68 -5.75
CA TYR A 299 7.11 22.12 -5.81
C TYR A 299 7.63 22.76 -7.10
N ASN A 300 8.23 21.96 -8.00
CA ASN A 300 8.70 22.39 -9.33
C ASN A 300 7.78 21.90 -10.44
#